data_697529a1683a6d381ca0cd308abd666e
#
_entry.id   697529a1683a6d381ca0cd308abd666e
#
_cell.length_a   1.000
_cell.length_b   1.000
_cell.length_c   1.000
_cell.angle_alpha   90.00
_cell.angle_beta   90.00
_cell.angle_gamma   90.00
#
_symmetry.space_group_name_H-M   'P 1'
#
loop_
_entity.id
_entity.type
_entity.pdbx_description
1 polymer ?
#
loop_
_entity_poly.entity_id
_entity_poly.type
_entity_poly.pdbx_seq_one_letter_code
_entity_poly.pdbx_strand_id
1 'polypeptide(L)'
;VGTMSGGQRQTLAIARAIYFGAKILILDEPTSALGQKQQMEVLKTIKKVQQLGNIAIILITHNEIHARLIADRFTFLSLGEVIGSGKSSELGGDDVKRLMAGGAQIGDLAKELEAV
;
A
#
# COMPACT_ATOMS: atom_id res chain seq x y z
N VAL A 1 5.62 -10.05 24.08
CA VAL A 1 4.91 -9.88 22.81
C VAL A 1 3.49 -9.35 23.01
N GLY A 2 2.80 -9.77 24.07
CA GLY A 2 1.43 -9.35 24.37
C GLY A 2 1.25 -7.85 24.66
N THR A 3 2.33 -7.13 24.94
CA THR A 3 2.29 -5.69 25.23
C THR A 3 2.70 -4.79 24.06
N MET A 4 3.05 -5.39 22.93
CA MET A 4 3.49 -4.63 21.76
C MET A 4 2.31 -3.96 21.07
N SER A 5 2.51 -2.72 20.59
CA SER A 5 1.53 -2.03 19.76
C SER A 5 1.41 -2.72 18.39
N GLY A 6 0.33 -2.42 17.65
CA GLY A 6 0.17 -2.92 16.29
C GLY A 6 1.32 -2.51 15.37
N GLY A 7 1.81 -1.28 15.49
CA GLY A 7 2.95 -0.79 14.72
C GLY A 7 4.24 -1.54 15.06
N GLN A 8 4.46 -1.82 16.34
CA GLN A 8 5.62 -2.61 16.76
C GLN A 8 5.57 -4.04 16.25
N ARG A 9 4.38 -4.65 16.22
CA ARG A 9 4.19 -6.00 15.66
C ARG A 9 4.52 -6.03 14.18
N GLN A 10 4.07 -5.03 13.42
CA GLN A 10 4.38 -4.93 11.99
C GLN A 10 5.87 -4.75 11.76
N THR A 11 6.50 -3.86 12.50
CA THR A 11 7.94 -3.61 12.41
C THR A 11 8.73 -4.89 12.73
N LEU A 12 8.34 -5.62 13.76
CA LEU A 12 8.98 -6.88 14.12
C LEU A 12 8.81 -7.94 13.03
N ALA A 13 7.62 -8.05 12.44
CA ALA A 13 7.36 -9.00 11.36
C ALA A 13 8.26 -8.72 10.16
N ILE A 14 8.42 -7.46 9.79
CA ILE A 14 9.31 -7.04 8.70
C ILE A 14 10.76 -7.40 9.03
N ALA A 15 11.21 -7.07 10.23
CA ALA A 15 12.58 -7.36 10.69
C ALA A 15 12.86 -8.86 10.67
N ARG A 16 11.91 -9.68 11.09
CA ARG A 16 12.07 -11.16 11.09
C ARG A 16 12.17 -11.70 9.68
N ALA A 17 11.34 -11.22 8.75
CA ALA A 17 11.39 -11.63 7.35
C ALA A 17 12.78 -11.35 6.75
N ILE A 18 13.32 -10.17 7.02
CA ILE A 18 14.64 -9.77 6.54
C ILE A 18 15.73 -10.65 7.17
N TYR A 19 15.66 -10.88 8.47
CA TYR A 19 16.62 -11.71 9.19
C TYR A 19 16.70 -13.12 8.62
N PHE A 20 15.56 -13.70 8.22
CA PHE A 20 15.49 -15.03 7.62
C PHE A 20 15.75 -15.04 6.12
N GLY A 21 16.20 -13.93 5.54
CA GLY A 21 16.67 -13.89 4.17
C GLY A 21 15.60 -13.73 3.11
N ALA A 22 14.47 -13.11 3.44
CA ALA A 22 13.42 -12.86 2.47
C ALA A 22 13.95 -12.03 1.29
N LYS A 23 13.60 -12.45 0.09
CA LYS A 23 13.90 -11.74 -1.17
C LYS A 23 12.73 -10.88 -1.62
N ILE A 24 11.53 -11.26 -1.23
CA ILE A 24 10.27 -10.57 -1.53
C ILE A 24 9.51 -10.40 -0.24
N LEU A 25 9.03 -9.22 0.01
CA LEU A 25 8.23 -8.89 1.19
C LEU A 25 6.86 -8.42 0.71
N ILE A 26 5.81 -9.13 1.11
CA ILE A 26 4.43 -8.79 0.78
C ILE A 26 3.76 -8.24 2.02
N LEU A 27 3.31 -7.00 1.94
CA LEU A 27 2.65 -6.29 3.04
C LEU A 27 1.22 -5.95 2.63
N ASP A 28 0.25 -6.58 3.29
CA ASP A 28 -1.17 -6.38 3.02
C ASP A 28 -1.77 -5.46 4.07
N GLU A 29 -2.12 -4.25 3.67
CA GLU A 29 -2.69 -3.22 4.53
C GLU A 29 -1.91 -3.03 5.85
N PRO A 30 -0.59 -2.81 5.78
CA PRO A 30 0.25 -2.86 6.99
C PRO A 30 -0.01 -1.73 7.98
N THR A 31 -0.68 -0.67 7.56
CA THR A 31 -1.00 0.48 8.43
C THR A 31 -2.46 0.52 8.84
N SER A 32 -3.26 -0.45 8.42
CA SER A 32 -4.67 -0.53 8.75
C SER A 32 -4.87 -0.67 10.26
N ALA A 33 -5.86 0.02 10.80
CA ALA A 33 -6.22 0.01 12.22
C ALA A 33 -5.12 0.54 13.17
N LEU A 34 -4.11 1.22 12.64
CA LEU A 34 -3.06 1.85 13.45
C LEU A 34 -3.33 3.34 13.63
N GLY A 35 -2.91 3.88 14.77
CA GLY A 35 -2.89 5.33 14.98
C GLY A 35 -1.85 6.01 14.11
N GLN A 36 -1.98 7.30 13.93
CA GLN A 36 -1.16 8.09 13.01
C GLN A 36 0.34 7.95 13.28
N LYS A 37 0.73 7.98 14.54
CA LYS A 37 2.13 7.82 14.94
C LYS A 37 2.67 6.44 14.59
N GLN A 38 1.87 5.40 14.84
CA GLN A 38 2.24 4.02 14.52
C GLN A 38 2.32 3.78 13.02
N GLN A 39 1.41 4.37 12.25
CA GLN A 39 1.47 4.33 10.79
C GLN A 39 2.79 4.88 10.29
N MET A 40 3.22 6.01 10.82
CA MET A 40 4.46 6.65 10.41
C MET A 40 5.68 5.76 10.74
N GLU A 41 5.69 5.09 11.87
CA GLU A 41 6.76 4.17 12.25
C GLU A 41 6.87 3.00 11.28
N VAL A 42 5.73 2.43 10.89
CA VAL A 42 5.68 1.34 9.90
C VAL A 42 6.18 1.82 8.55
N LEU A 43 5.72 2.98 8.09
CA LEU A 43 6.13 3.55 6.81
C LEU A 43 7.63 3.84 6.76
N LYS A 44 8.18 4.35 7.85
CA LYS A 44 9.64 4.57 7.96
C LYS A 44 10.42 3.28 7.86
N THR A 45 9.91 2.21 8.47
CA THR A 45 10.55 0.89 8.41
C THR A 45 10.53 0.36 6.98
N ILE A 46 9.40 0.45 6.29
CA ILE A 46 9.27 0.05 4.88
C ILE A 46 10.25 0.84 4.02
N LYS A 47 10.34 2.14 4.24
CA LYS A 47 11.26 3.01 3.49
C LYS A 47 12.72 2.59 3.68
N LYS A 48 13.12 2.26 4.89
CA LYS A 48 14.48 1.77 5.18
C LYS A 48 14.78 0.47 4.45
N VAL A 49 13.82 -0.47 4.43
CA VAL A 49 13.98 -1.73 3.71
C VAL A 49 14.10 -1.49 2.21
N GLN A 50 13.29 -0.59 1.67
CA GLN A 50 13.35 -0.20 0.26
C GLN A 50 14.74 0.34 -0.10
N GLN A 51 15.34 1.13 0.78
CA GLN A 51 16.65 1.72 0.57
C GLN A 51 17.79 0.70 0.58
N LEU A 52 17.60 -0.47 1.20
CA LEU A 52 18.58 -1.56 1.14
C LEU A 52 18.79 -2.08 -0.29
N GLY A 53 17.75 -2.03 -1.11
CA GLY A 53 17.85 -2.31 -2.53
C GLY A 53 17.96 -3.79 -2.93
N ASN A 54 17.96 -4.70 -1.97
CA ASN A 54 18.10 -6.15 -2.23
C ASN A 54 16.83 -6.95 -1.95
N ILE A 55 15.75 -6.27 -1.61
CA ILE A 55 14.46 -6.90 -1.31
C ILE A 55 13.38 -6.20 -2.15
N ALA A 56 12.57 -6.99 -2.84
CA ALA A 56 11.39 -6.47 -3.54
C ALA A 56 10.24 -6.37 -2.55
N ILE A 57 9.54 -5.25 -2.55
CA ILE A 57 8.41 -5.01 -1.66
C ILE A 57 7.14 -4.88 -2.49
N ILE A 58 6.12 -5.67 -2.14
CA ILE A 58 4.78 -5.53 -2.69
C ILE A 58 3.90 -5.00 -1.57
N LEU A 59 3.42 -3.78 -1.73
CA LEU A 59 2.56 -3.12 -0.74
C LEU A 59 1.14 -3.09 -1.28
N ILE A 60 0.22 -3.71 -0.54
CA ILE A 60 -1.21 -3.69 -0.86
C ILE A 60 -1.86 -2.71 0.11
N THR A 61 -2.47 -1.67 -0.42
CA THR A 61 -3.11 -0.64 0.39
C THR A 61 -4.20 0.10 -0.37
N HIS A 62 -5.19 0.60 0.35
CA HIS A 62 -6.19 1.52 -0.18
C HIS A 62 -5.89 2.98 0.23
N ASN A 63 -4.80 3.22 0.93
CA ASN A 63 -4.41 4.56 1.35
C ASN A 63 -3.51 5.20 0.29
N GLU A 64 -4.07 6.14 -0.48
CA GLU A 64 -3.36 6.79 -1.57
C GLU A 64 -2.14 7.57 -1.11
N ILE A 65 -2.23 8.21 0.06
CA ILE A 65 -1.13 9.03 0.59
C ILE A 65 0.06 8.15 0.92
N HIS A 66 -0.15 7.03 1.61
CA HIS A 66 0.91 6.08 1.94
C HIS A 66 1.53 5.49 0.69
N ALA A 67 0.69 5.09 -0.28
CA ALA A 67 1.17 4.54 -1.54
C ALA A 67 2.06 5.53 -2.28
N ARG A 68 1.63 6.79 -2.39
CA ARG A 68 2.41 7.83 -3.08
C ARG A 68 3.74 8.14 -2.42
N LEU A 69 3.79 8.05 -1.08
CA LEU A 69 5.01 8.35 -0.33
C LEU A 69 6.09 7.28 -0.51
N ILE A 70 5.71 6.03 -0.78
CA ILE A 70 6.64 4.90 -0.73
C ILE A 70 6.83 4.23 -2.09
N ALA A 71 5.77 4.03 -2.86
CA ALA A 71 5.81 3.18 -4.04
C ALA A 71 6.61 3.77 -5.19
N ASP A 72 7.41 2.92 -5.84
CA ASP A 72 8.10 3.27 -7.09
C ASP A 72 7.18 3.05 -8.30
N ARG A 73 6.31 2.05 -8.23
CA ARG A 73 5.36 1.69 -9.27
C ARG A 73 4.01 1.37 -8.64
N PHE A 74 2.96 1.63 -9.42
CA PHE A 74 1.59 1.32 -9.04
C PHE A 74 0.96 0.34 -10.01
N THR A 75 0.14 -0.55 -9.47
CA THR A 75 -0.80 -1.36 -10.23
C THR A 75 -2.16 -1.20 -9.55
N PHE A 76 -3.15 -0.76 -10.29
CA PHE A 76 -4.48 -0.50 -9.75
C PHE A 76 -5.41 -1.63 -10.15
N LEU A 77 -6.09 -2.20 -9.16
CA LEU A 77 -7.03 -3.30 -9.34
C LEU A 77 -8.44 -2.85 -9.00
N SER A 78 -9.40 -3.27 -9.78
CA SER A 78 -10.81 -3.06 -9.50
C SER A 78 -11.60 -4.26 -10.01
N LEU A 79 -12.40 -4.85 -9.14
CA LEU A 79 -13.25 -6.02 -9.46
C LEU A 79 -12.47 -7.16 -10.13
N GLY A 80 -11.24 -7.40 -9.63
CA GLY A 80 -10.38 -8.47 -10.13
C GLY A 80 -9.62 -8.16 -11.41
N GLU A 81 -9.70 -6.93 -11.92
CA GLU A 81 -9.02 -6.54 -13.14
C GLU A 81 -8.03 -5.39 -12.91
N VAL A 82 -6.96 -5.37 -13.69
CA VAL A 82 -6.02 -4.25 -13.70
C VAL A 82 -6.64 -3.12 -14.50
N ILE A 83 -6.87 -1.98 -13.85
CA ILE A 83 -7.44 -0.79 -14.49
C ILE A 83 -6.42 0.28 -14.80
N GLY A 84 -5.19 0.11 -14.36
CA GLY A 84 -4.10 1.04 -14.66
C GLY A 84 -2.82 0.59 -13.98
N SER A 85 -1.70 1.07 -14.52
CA SER A 85 -0.38 0.85 -13.92
C SER A 85 0.58 1.91 -14.43
N GLY A 86 1.69 2.11 -13.72
CA GLY A 86 2.71 3.05 -14.13
C GLY A 86 3.70 3.33 -13.02
N LYS A 87 4.75 4.06 -13.36
CA LYS A 87 5.74 4.52 -12.40
C LYS A 87 5.20 5.70 -11.61
N SER A 88 5.61 5.80 -10.35
CA SER A 88 5.25 6.92 -9.49
C SER A 88 5.57 8.29 -10.14
N SER A 89 6.68 8.36 -10.86
CA SER A 89 7.11 9.59 -11.54
C SER A 89 6.23 9.97 -12.75
N GLU A 90 5.47 9.02 -13.29
CA GLU A 90 4.63 9.21 -14.47
C GLU A 90 3.18 9.54 -14.11
N LEU A 91 2.77 9.22 -12.89
CA LEU A 91 1.39 9.38 -12.43
C LEU A 91 1.27 10.61 -11.53
N GLY A 92 0.40 11.53 -11.91
CA GLY A 92 0.04 12.66 -11.06
C GLY A 92 -0.84 12.23 -9.88
N GLY A 93 -0.93 13.10 -8.87
CA GLY A 93 -1.76 12.81 -7.69
C GLY A 93 -3.22 12.56 -8.02
N ASP A 94 -3.77 13.30 -8.99
CA ASP A 94 -5.16 13.13 -9.43
C ASP A 94 -5.36 11.79 -10.14
N ASP A 95 -4.38 11.33 -10.90
CA ASP A 95 -4.44 10.02 -11.57
C ASP A 95 -4.48 8.89 -10.56
N VAL A 96 -3.61 8.94 -9.54
CA VAL A 96 -3.56 7.94 -8.48
C VAL A 96 -4.89 7.91 -7.73
N LYS A 97 -5.40 9.06 -7.35
CA LYS A 97 -6.66 9.19 -6.63
C LYS A 97 -7.82 8.61 -7.42
N ARG A 98 -7.91 8.97 -8.70
CA ARG A 98 -8.97 8.49 -9.59
C ARG A 98 -8.92 6.98 -9.77
N LEU A 99 -7.72 6.42 -9.98
CA LEU A 99 -7.54 4.99 -10.21
C LEU A 99 -7.76 4.18 -8.93
N MET A 100 -7.35 4.68 -7.78
CA MET A 100 -7.61 4.02 -6.50
C MET A 100 -9.11 4.03 -6.15
N ALA A 101 -9.84 5.01 -6.65
CA ALA A 101 -11.29 5.07 -6.49
C ALA A 101 -12.05 4.18 -7.49
N GLY A 102 -11.34 3.41 -8.33
CA GLY A 102 -11.95 2.49 -9.29
C GLY A 102 -12.20 3.07 -10.68
N GLY A 103 -11.78 4.31 -10.92
CA GLY A 103 -11.90 4.93 -12.25
C GLY A 103 -13.34 4.98 -12.74
N ALA A 104 -13.56 4.57 -13.98
CA ALA A 104 -14.90 4.59 -14.62
C ALA A 104 -15.89 3.63 -13.96
N GLN A 105 -15.42 2.60 -13.29
CA GLN A 105 -16.30 1.60 -12.67
C GLN A 105 -17.12 2.17 -11.52
N ILE A 106 -16.61 3.17 -10.82
CA ILE A 106 -17.37 3.84 -9.77
C ILE A 106 -18.58 4.57 -10.35
N GLY A 107 -18.41 5.19 -11.52
CA GLY A 107 -19.53 5.82 -12.23
C GLY A 107 -20.64 4.84 -12.57
N ASP A 108 -20.27 3.65 -13.01
CA ASP A 108 -21.22 2.60 -13.36
C ASP A 108 -21.97 2.09 -12.12
N LEU A 109 -21.23 1.88 -11.00
CA LEU A 109 -21.84 1.46 -9.74
C LEU A 109 -22.80 2.52 -9.19
N ALA A 110 -22.43 3.80 -9.30
CA ALA A 110 -23.30 4.88 -8.88
C ALA A 110 -24.59 4.92 -9.70
N LYS A 111 -24.53 4.68 -11.00
CA LYS A 111 -25.71 4.60 -11.88
C LYS A 111 -26.61 3.43 -11.48
N GLU A 112 -26.03 2.27 -11.16
CA GLU A 112 -26.80 1.13 -10.71
C GLU A 112 -27.55 1.43 -9.41
N LEU A 113 -26.89 2.13 -8.48
CA LEU A 113 -27.50 2.52 -7.21
C LEU A 113 -28.62 3.54 -7.42
N GLU A 114 -28.48 4.46 -8.37
CA GLU A 114 -29.53 5.43 -8.71
C GLU A 114 -30.75 4.75 -9.35
N ALA A 115 -30.55 3.64 -10.05
CA ALA A 115 -31.63 2.89 -10.70
C ALA A 115 -32.49 2.09 -9.70
N VAL A 116 -32.03 1.94 -8.47
CA VAL A 116 -32.77 1.28 -7.39
C VAL A 116 -33.65 2.30 -6.66
#